data_0f2cda85217eee5b5073d0d63f14d4f8
#
_entry.id   0f2cda85217eee5b5073d0d63f14d4f8
#
_cell.length_a   1.000
_cell.length_b   1.000
_cell.length_c   1.000
_cell.angle_alpha   90.00
_cell.angle_beta   90.00
_cell.angle_gamma   90.00
#
_symmetry.space_group_name_H-M   'P 1'
#
loop_
_entity.id
_entity.type
_entity.pdbx_description
1 polymer ?
#
loop_
_entity_poly.entity_id
_entity_poly.type
_entity_poly.pdbx_seq_one_letter_code
_entity_poly.pdbx_strand_id
1 'polypeptide(L)'
;PGLVIAIEPWFCESTDKIYTDADGWTEVADTYVAPSAARKAIVELYYRWGHGGRVLWSDVALQPTTYQPRLVRLAAVHYRPAAGTTAAEKCEQFAPLIAKAAERKADLVVLPETLTYYRSGRSLVECAEPIPGPSTDYFARLAKQHNLYIVAGLVERDGHLVYNVAVLLGPEGQIVGKYRKVCLPRS
;
A
#
# COMPACT_ATOMS: atom_id res chain seq x y z
N PRO A 1 -20.59 3.42 -8.52
CA PRO A 1 -20.47 4.76 -9.08
C PRO A 1 -19.01 5.20 -9.11
N GLY A 2 -18.63 6.01 -10.06
CA GLY A 2 -17.29 6.54 -10.19
C GLY A 2 -17.31 7.93 -10.82
N LEU A 3 -16.30 8.71 -10.48
CA LEU A 3 -16.03 10.01 -11.06
C LEU A 3 -14.77 9.89 -11.93
N VAL A 4 -14.85 10.36 -13.17
CA VAL A 4 -13.69 10.51 -14.05
C VAL A 4 -13.53 11.98 -14.37
N ILE A 5 -12.32 12.49 -14.19
CA ILE A 5 -11.93 13.81 -14.65
C ILE A 5 -11.02 13.65 -15.85
N ALA A 6 -11.48 14.07 -17.01
CA ALA A 6 -10.68 14.12 -18.21
C ALA A 6 -10.18 15.55 -18.45
N ILE A 7 -8.89 15.71 -18.61
CA ILE A 7 -8.23 17.00 -18.87
C ILE A 7 -7.59 16.94 -20.26
N GLU A 8 -7.95 17.87 -21.16
CA GLU A 8 -7.33 17.93 -22.47
C GLU A 8 -5.99 18.68 -22.44
N PRO A 9 -4.94 18.20 -23.16
CA PRO A 9 -4.96 17.03 -24.05
C PRO A 9 -4.84 15.72 -23.27
N TRP A 10 -5.83 14.89 -23.37
CA TRP A 10 -5.98 13.47 -22.97
C TRP A 10 -5.21 13.00 -21.71
N PHE A 11 -5.60 13.49 -20.57
CA PHE A 11 -5.28 12.90 -19.28
C PHE A 11 -6.59 12.49 -18.61
N CYS A 12 -6.68 11.26 -18.14
CA CYS A 12 -7.87 10.73 -17.48
C CYS A 12 -7.46 10.09 -16.15
N GLU A 13 -8.03 10.57 -15.07
CA GLU A 13 -7.89 9.97 -13.75
C GLU A 13 -9.25 9.66 -13.14
N SER A 14 -9.32 8.58 -12.40
CA SER A 14 -10.47 8.22 -11.57
C SER A 14 -10.10 8.40 -10.09
N THR A 15 -11.03 8.89 -9.30
CA THR A 15 -10.83 9.00 -7.86
C THR A 15 -11.36 7.77 -7.13
N ASP A 16 -10.54 7.26 -6.20
CA ASP A 16 -10.90 6.17 -5.28
C ASP A 16 -11.14 6.68 -3.86
N LYS A 17 -11.03 8.00 -3.63
CA LYS A 17 -11.29 8.59 -2.32
C LYS A 17 -12.79 8.66 -2.08
N ILE A 18 -13.27 7.80 -1.20
CA ILE A 18 -14.69 7.61 -0.92
C ILE A 18 -14.90 7.70 0.59
N TYR A 19 -15.74 8.61 1.01
CA TYR A 19 -16.24 8.71 2.39
C TYR A 19 -17.75 8.69 2.38
N THR A 20 -18.37 7.81 3.16
CA THR A 20 -19.83 7.72 3.30
C THR A 20 -20.23 8.24 4.67
N ASP A 21 -21.10 9.25 4.70
CA ASP A 21 -21.63 9.84 5.92
C ASP A 21 -22.80 9.03 6.53
N ALA A 22 -23.32 9.50 7.67
CA ALA A 22 -24.41 8.86 8.40
C ALA A 22 -25.74 8.90 7.64
N ASP A 23 -25.94 9.84 6.70
CA ASP A 23 -27.15 9.98 5.89
C ASP A 23 -27.10 9.16 4.60
N GLY A 24 -26.00 8.40 4.40
CA GLY A 24 -25.81 7.54 3.25
C GLY A 24 -25.30 8.25 1.99
N TRP A 25 -24.91 9.52 2.09
CA TRP A 25 -24.21 10.21 1.03
C TRP A 25 -22.74 9.83 1.00
N THR A 26 -22.22 9.61 -0.17
CA THR A 26 -20.81 9.29 -0.36
C THR A 26 -20.11 10.48 -1.00
N GLU A 27 -19.21 11.12 -0.24
CA GLU A 27 -18.34 12.16 -0.77
C GLU A 27 -17.24 11.51 -1.62
N VAL A 28 -17.06 12.03 -2.83
CA VAL A 28 -15.98 11.64 -3.75
C VAL A 28 -15.23 12.92 -4.12
N ALA A 29 -14.02 13.08 -3.60
CA ALA A 29 -13.21 14.27 -3.83
C ALA A 29 -11.76 13.92 -4.12
N ASP A 30 -11.13 14.64 -5.04
CA ASP A 30 -9.70 14.54 -5.28
C ASP A 30 -9.11 15.84 -5.82
N THR A 31 -7.79 15.92 -5.88
CA THR A 31 -7.05 17.06 -6.41
C THR A 31 -6.13 16.60 -7.53
N TYR A 32 -6.22 17.23 -8.68
CA TYR A 32 -5.46 16.89 -9.87
C TYR A 32 -4.62 18.06 -10.34
N VAL A 33 -3.42 17.76 -10.84
CA VAL A 33 -2.55 18.76 -11.47
C VAL A 33 -2.82 18.76 -12.96
N ALA A 34 -3.40 19.85 -13.44
CA ALA A 34 -3.63 20.01 -14.87
C ALA A 34 -2.28 20.13 -15.62
N PRO A 35 -2.09 19.40 -16.74
CA PRO A 35 -0.94 19.63 -17.62
C PRO A 35 -0.86 21.09 -18.09
N SER A 36 0.34 21.61 -18.29
CA SER A 36 0.54 23.02 -18.70
C SER A 36 -0.15 23.41 -20.02
N ALA A 37 -0.39 22.44 -20.90
CA ALA A 37 -1.10 22.60 -22.16
C ALA A 37 -2.62 22.40 -22.05
N ALA A 38 -3.16 22.09 -20.88
CA ALA A 38 -4.60 21.88 -20.70
C ALA A 38 -5.40 23.14 -21.05
N ARG A 39 -6.53 22.96 -21.73
CA ARG A 39 -7.43 24.03 -22.15
C ARG A 39 -8.86 23.80 -21.64
N LYS A 40 -9.19 22.58 -21.26
CA LYS A 40 -10.53 22.17 -20.87
C LYS A 40 -10.43 21.04 -19.86
N ALA A 41 -11.31 21.05 -18.87
CA ALA A 41 -11.56 19.94 -17.97
C ALA A 41 -12.98 19.41 -18.20
N ILE A 42 -13.15 18.12 -18.20
CA ILE A 42 -14.44 17.44 -18.35
C ILE A 42 -14.64 16.60 -17.10
N VAL A 43 -15.75 16.80 -16.43
CA VAL A 43 -16.18 15.97 -15.29
C VAL A 43 -17.25 15.01 -15.81
N GLU A 44 -16.99 13.71 -15.75
CA GLU A 44 -17.93 12.68 -16.16
C GLU A 44 -18.43 11.93 -14.94
N LEU A 45 -19.75 11.90 -14.78
CA LEU A 45 -20.45 11.12 -13.76
C LEU A 45 -21.01 9.87 -14.42
N TYR A 46 -20.60 8.69 -13.96
CA TYR A 46 -21.05 7.44 -14.56
C TYR A 46 -21.45 6.42 -13.52
N TYR A 47 -22.37 5.54 -13.91
CA TYR A 47 -22.78 4.37 -13.16
C TYR A 47 -22.60 3.14 -14.05
N ARG A 48 -21.68 2.27 -13.70
CA ARG A 48 -21.36 1.05 -14.45
C ARG A 48 -21.55 -0.18 -13.57
N TRP A 49 -21.83 -1.29 -14.20
CA TRP A 49 -21.92 -2.62 -13.58
C TRP A 49 -23.07 -2.78 -12.57
N GLY A 50 -23.97 -1.83 -12.46
CA GLY A 50 -25.13 -1.89 -11.62
C GLY A 50 -26.34 -2.45 -12.37
N HIS A 51 -26.93 -3.53 -11.86
CA HIS A 51 -28.14 -4.10 -12.41
C HIS A 51 -29.37 -3.45 -11.74
N GLY A 52 -30.09 -2.60 -12.50
CA GLY A 52 -31.31 -1.96 -12.02
C GLY A 52 -31.10 -0.93 -10.89
N GLY A 53 -29.87 -0.51 -10.63
CA GLY A 53 -29.56 0.45 -9.60
C GLY A 53 -29.89 1.91 -9.97
N ARG A 54 -29.93 2.78 -8.98
CA ARG A 54 -30.14 4.22 -9.10
C ARG A 54 -29.06 4.96 -8.34
N VAL A 55 -28.48 5.98 -8.96
CA VAL A 55 -27.50 6.88 -8.34
C VAL A 55 -28.04 8.30 -8.40
N LEU A 56 -27.91 9.01 -7.30
CA LEU A 56 -28.17 10.44 -7.21
C LEU A 56 -26.82 11.16 -7.09
N TRP A 57 -26.69 12.26 -7.79
CA TRP A 57 -25.51 13.12 -7.72
C TRP A 57 -25.92 14.47 -7.16
N SER A 58 -25.13 15.01 -6.24
CA SER A 58 -25.31 16.33 -5.65
C SER A 58 -23.98 17.03 -5.52
N ASP A 59 -23.99 18.35 -5.48
CA ASP A 59 -22.84 19.21 -5.17
C ASP A 59 -21.61 18.98 -6.05
N VAL A 60 -21.85 18.68 -7.33
CA VAL A 60 -20.77 18.47 -8.30
C VAL A 60 -20.06 19.78 -8.55
N ALA A 61 -18.78 19.86 -8.18
CA ALA A 61 -17.97 21.06 -8.32
C ALA A 61 -16.57 20.74 -8.85
N LEU A 62 -16.01 21.64 -9.66
CA LEU A 62 -14.61 21.66 -10.04
C LEU A 62 -14.07 23.07 -9.73
N GLN A 63 -13.12 23.17 -8.83
CA GLN A 63 -12.58 24.43 -8.35
C GLN A 63 -11.06 24.46 -8.44
N PRO A 64 -10.46 25.59 -8.84
CA PRO A 64 -9.02 25.77 -8.72
C PRO A 64 -8.61 25.74 -7.25
N THR A 65 -7.54 25.01 -6.96
CA THR A 65 -6.96 24.96 -5.62
C THR A 65 -5.45 25.13 -5.67
N THR A 66 -4.86 25.53 -4.55
CA THR A 66 -3.41 25.62 -4.45
C THR A 66 -2.85 24.22 -4.25
N TYR A 67 -2.07 23.73 -5.21
CA TYR A 67 -1.36 22.49 -5.09
C TYR A 67 -0.16 22.66 -4.15
N GLN A 68 -0.16 21.91 -3.06
CA GLN A 68 0.98 21.80 -2.15
C GLN A 68 1.68 20.45 -2.41
N PRO A 69 2.80 20.42 -3.14
CA PRO A 69 3.51 19.18 -3.40
C PRO A 69 4.01 18.57 -2.08
N ARG A 70 3.63 17.34 -1.82
CA ARG A 70 4.15 16.56 -0.71
C ARG A 70 5.35 15.75 -1.19
N LEU A 71 6.51 16.00 -0.60
CA LEU A 71 7.70 15.17 -0.79
C LEU A 71 7.60 13.93 0.09
N VAL A 72 7.68 12.75 -0.55
CA VAL A 72 7.76 11.47 0.12
C VAL A 72 9.11 10.82 -0.23
N ARG A 73 9.89 10.47 0.79
CA ARG A 73 11.18 9.77 0.62
C ARG A 73 10.97 8.28 0.75
N LEU A 74 11.23 7.56 -0.33
CA LEU A 74 11.13 6.12 -0.38
C LEU A 74 12.50 5.48 -0.29
N ALA A 75 12.64 4.44 0.53
CA ALA A 75 13.83 3.60 0.60
C ALA A 75 13.49 2.18 0.18
N ALA A 76 14.14 1.68 -0.86
CA ALA A 76 14.05 0.27 -1.27
C ALA A 76 15.28 -0.49 -0.74
N VAL A 77 15.03 -1.55 0.01
CA VAL A 77 16.08 -2.41 0.55
C VAL A 77 16.36 -3.56 -0.43
N HIS A 78 17.48 -3.51 -1.12
CA HIS A 78 17.98 -4.62 -1.93
C HIS A 78 18.96 -5.44 -1.10
N TYR A 79 18.42 -6.37 -0.30
CA TYR A 79 19.20 -7.24 0.59
C TYR A 79 18.66 -8.65 0.59
N ARG A 80 19.56 -9.63 0.63
CA ARG A 80 19.22 -11.05 0.68
C ARG A 80 19.70 -11.62 2.01
N PRO A 81 18.78 -11.94 2.96
CA PRO A 81 19.14 -12.41 4.29
C PRO A 81 19.70 -13.84 4.25
N ALA A 82 20.99 -13.97 3.99
CA ALA A 82 21.64 -15.27 3.80
C ALA A 82 21.90 -16.04 5.12
N ALA A 83 22.07 -15.31 6.24
CA ALA A 83 22.29 -15.91 7.55
C ALA A 83 20.96 -16.35 8.21
N GLY A 84 21.04 -17.26 9.20
CA GLY A 84 19.91 -17.74 9.98
C GLY A 84 18.95 -18.67 9.20
N THR A 85 18.14 -19.39 9.95
CA THR A 85 17.16 -20.36 9.42
C THR A 85 15.76 -20.10 9.92
N THR A 86 15.60 -19.31 10.99
CA THR A 86 14.31 -18.93 11.57
C THR A 86 13.81 -17.61 11.03
N ALA A 87 12.49 -17.38 11.06
CA ALA A 87 11.89 -16.11 10.66
C ALA A 87 12.43 -14.93 11.48
N ALA A 88 12.63 -15.11 12.79
CA ALA A 88 13.19 -14.08 13.66
C ALA A 88 14.60 -13.66 13.25
N GLU A 89 15.52 -14.64 13.06
CA GLU A 89 16.88 -14.37 12.61
C GLU A 89 16.93 -13.67 11.24
N LYS A 90 15.97 -13.99 10.35
CA LYS A 90 15.84 -13.31 9.06
C LYS A 90 15.40 -11.86 9.23
N CYS A 91 14.38 -11.61 10.05
CA CYS A 91 13.85 -10.27 10.31
C CYS A 91 14.91 -9.35 10.96
N GLU A 92 15.70 -9.86 11.91
CA GLU A 92 16.74 -9.11 12.59
C GLU A 92 17.78 -8.49 11.66
N GLN A 93 18.07 -9.15 10.54
CA GLN A 93 19.04 -8.64 9.56
C GLN A 93 18.58 -7.36 8.86
N PHE A 94 17.29 -7.03 8.92
CA PHE A 94 16.73 -5.82 8.31
C PHE A 94 16.75 -4.61 9.26
N ALA A 95 16.85 -4.80 10.57
CA ALA A 95 16.83 -3.69 11.53
C ALA A 95 17.89 -2.60 11.25
N PRO A 96 19.17 -2.93 11.00
CA PRO A 96 20.18 -1.91 10.70
C PRO A 96 19.92 -1.19 9.36
N LEU A 97 19.28 -1.85 8.40
CA LEU A 97 18.94 -1.25 7.11
C LEU A 97 17.76 -0.29 7.22
N ILE A 98 16.76 -0.64 8.06
CA ILE A 98 15.63 0.23 8.39
C ILE A 98 16.13 1.46 9.17
N ALA A 99 16.99 1.27 10.17
CA ALA A 99 17.60 2.36 10.92
C ALA A 99 18.36 3.34 10.00
N LYS A 100 19.15 2.81 9.06
CA LYS A 100 19.86 3.62 8.07
C LYS A 100 18.93 4.39 7.14
N ALA A 101 17.78 3.82 6.78
CA ALA A 101 16.76 4.53 6.00
C ALA A 101 16.12 5.66 6.83
N ALA A 102 15.83 5.41 8.11
CA ALA A 102 15.32 6.41 9.04
C ALA A 102 16.29 7.59 9.24
N GLU A 103 17.59 7.33 9.40
CA GLU A 103 18.65 8.37 9.45
C GLU A 103 18.62 9.27 8.20
N ARG A 104 18.27 8.70 7.04
CA ARG A 104 18.11 9.43 5.78
C ARG A 104 16.73 10.06 5.60
N LYS A 105 15.92 10.06 6.66
CA LYS A 105 14.56 10.62 6.69
C LYS A 105 13.63 9.98 5.65
N ALA A 106 13.72 8.66 5.47
CA ALA A 106 12.75 7.94 4.67
C ALA A 106 11.39 7.94 5.37
N ASP A 107 10.33 8.20 4.61
CA ASP A 107 8.94 8.13 5.08
C ASP A 107 8.42 6.68 4.98
N LEU A 108 8.92 5.92 4.01
CA LEU A 108 8.55 4.54 3.77
C LEU A 108 9.77 3.70 3.35
N VAL A 109 9.88 2.51 3.94
CA VAL A 109 10.89 1.51 3.60
C VAL A 109 10.22 0.28 3.01
N VAL A 110 10.69 -0.16 1.84
CA VAL A 110 10.22 -1.38 1.19
C VAL A 110 11.27 -2.47 1.33
N LEU A 111 10.89 -3.57 1.97
CA LEU A 111 11.71 -4.76 2.17
C LEU A 111 11.45 -5.80 1.07
N PRO A 112 12.38 -6.77 0.86
CA PRO A 112 12.23 -7.79 -0.17
C PRO A 112 11.02 -8.72 0.01
N GLU A 113 10.65 -9.36 -1.08
CA GLU A 113 9.63 -10.41 -1.14
C GLU A 113 10.06 -11.65 -0.37
N THR A 114 9.12 -12.27 0.38
CA THR A 114 9.29 -13.54 1.11
C THR A 114 10.59 -13.63 1.93
N LEU A 115 10.93 -12.53 2.60
CA LEU A 115 12.23 -12.33 3.26
C LEU A 115 12.54 -13.39 4.34
N THR A 116 11.52 -13.95 5.01
CA THR A 116 11.67 -15.00 6.02
C THR A 116 11.96 -16.38 5.43
N TYR A 117 11.58 -16.59 4.17
CA TYR A 117 11.80 -17.85 3.45
C TYR A 117 13.21 -17.94 2.81
N TYR A 118 13.77 -16.81 2.37
CA TYR A 118 14.99 -16.80 1.56
C TYR A 118 16.15 -17.56 2.24
N ARG A 119 16.64 -18.62 1.58
CA ARG A 119 17.72 -19.50 2.09
C ARG A 119 17.54 -19.97 3.53
N SER A 120 16.31 -20.18 3.97
CA SER A 120 16.02 -20.77 5.30
C SER A 120 16.32 -22.26 5.35
N GLY A 121 16.40 -22.93 4.21
CA GLY A 121 16.46 -24.40 4.13
C GLY A 121 15.13 -25.08 4.41
N ARG A 122 14.04 -24.31 4.54
CA ARG A 122 12.68 -24.76 4.88
C ARG A 122 11.75 -24.52 3.69
N SER A 123 10.61 -25.20 3.67
CA SER A 123 9.55 -24.95 2.69
C SER A 123 8.81 -23.64 2.98
N LEU A 124 8.10 -23.10 1.97
CA LEU A 124 7.21 -21.94 2.17
C LEU A 124 6.18 -22.20 3.27
N VAL A 125 5.63 -23.42 3.33
CA VAL A 125 4.64 -23.81 4.33
C VAL A 125 5.22 -23.74 5.75
N GLU A 126 6.47 -24.14 5.96
CA GLU A 126 7.13 -24.08 7.26
C GLU A 126 7.56 -22.67 7.67
N CYS A 127 7.73 -21.78 6.70
CA CYS A 127 8.05 -20.37 6.96
C CYS A 127 6.81 -19.48 7.10
N ALA A 128 5.61 -20.03 6.85
CA ALA A 128 4.39 -19.27 6.88
C ALA A 128 3.92 -19.00 8.32
N GLU A 129 3.64 -17.74 8.62
CA GLU A 129 3.13 -17.26 9.91
C GLU A 129 1.74 -16.65 9.75
N PRO A 130 0.89 -16.64 10.80
CA PRO A 130 -0.34 -15.85 10.76
C PRO A 130 -0.03 -14.36 10.62
N ILE A 131 -0.96 -13.60 10.09
CA ILE A 131 -0.91 -12.13 10.06
C ILE A 131 -2.19 -11.59 10.70
N PRO A 132 -2.07 -10.88 11.87
CA PRO A 132 -0.85 -10.55 12.65
C PRO A 132 -0.09 -11.78 13.17
N GLY A 133 1.22 -11.62 13.34
CA GLY A 133 2.09 -12.68 13.86
C GLY A 133 3.52 -12.18 14.12
N PRO A 134 4.44 -13.07 14.54
CA PRO A 134 5.76 -12.69 15.05
C PRO A 134 6.56 -11.76 14.13
N SER A 135 6.58 -12.03 12.82
CA SER A 135 7.31 -11.19 11.86
C SER A 135 6.65 -9.83 11.67
N THR A 136 5.32 -9.75 11.61
CA THR A 136 4.60 -8.46 11.55
C THR A 136 4.79 -7.66 12.82
N ASP A 137 4.76 -8.28 13.99
CA ASP A 137 4.99 -7.61 15.28
C ASP A 137 6.41 -7.06 15.39
N TYR A 138 7.39 -7.79 14.85
CA TYR A 138 8.77 -7.33 14.80
C TYR A 138 8.90 -6.05 13.96
N PHE A 139 8.41 -6.04 12.75
CA PHE A 139 8.47 -4.87 11.88
C PHE A 139 7.56 -3.72 12.33
N ALA A 140 6.44 -4.02 12.98
CA ALA A 140 5.55 -3.03 13.60
C ALA A 140 6.28 -2.24 14.69
N ARG A 141 7.07 -2.92 15.54
CA ARG A 141 7.91 -2.25 16.54
C ARG A 141 8.95 -1.33 15.88
N LEU A 142 9.60 -1.78 14.80
CA LEU A 142 10.59 -0.95 14.08
C LEU A 142 9.93 0.23 13.36
N ALA A 143 8.75 0.06 12.76
CA ALA A 143 7.98 1.13 12.16
C ALA A 143 7.66 2.22 13.19
N LYS A 144 7.18 1.84 14.36
CA LYS A 144 6.91 2.74 15.48
C LYS A 144 8.18 3.38 16.03
N GLN A 145 9.24 2.60 16.25
CA GLN A 145 10.52 3.09 16.79
C GLN A 145 11.13 4.18 15.90
N HIS A 146 11.02 4.04 14.59
CA HIS A 146 11.63 4.94 13.62
C HIS A 146 10.64 5.96 13.02
N ASN A 147 9.37 5.92 13.44
CA ASN A 147 8.30 6.79 12.94
C ASN A 147 8.21 6.82 11.41
N LEU A 148 8.15 5.64 10.78
CA LEU A 148 8.08 5.49 9.32
C LEU A 148 7.19 4.29 8.94
N TYR A 149 6.81 4.24 7.67
CA TYR A 149 6.09 3.09 7.12
C TYR A 149 7.06 1.99 6.68
N ILE A 150 6.67 0.72 6.87
CA ILE A 150 7.43 -0.44 6.38
C ILE A 150 6.50 -1.31 5.53
N VAL A 151 6.91 -1.63 4.30
CA VAL A 151 6.34 -2.72 3.52
C VAL A 151 7.22 -3.94 3.68
N ALA A 152 6.70 -5.02 4.25
CA ALA A 152 7.42 -6.28 4.40
C ALA A 152 6.81 -7.37 3.50
N GLY A 153 7.65 -8.03 2.70
CA GLY A 153 7.27 -9.20 1.92
C GLY A 153 7.41 -10.47 2.76
N LEU A 154 6.28 -11.09 3.11
CA LEU A 154 6.20 -12.22 4.05
C LEU A 154 5.49 -13.42 3.42
N VAL A 155 5.45 -14.52 4.17
CA VAL A 155 4.66 -15.71 3.85
C VAL A 155 3.58 -15.84 4.91
N GLU A 156 2.32 -15.68 4.50
CA GLU A 156 1.16 -15.76 5.38
C GLU A 156 0.58 -17.16 5.45
N ARG A 157 0.19 -17.59 6.63
CA ARG A 157 -0.67 -18.75 6.87
C ARG A 157 -2.06 -18.30 7.28
N ASP A 158 -3.07 -18.72 6.52
CA ASP A 158 -4.47 -18.51 6.83
C ASP A 158 -5.20 -19.86 6.75
N GLY A 159 -5.43 -20.46 7.92
CA GLY A 159 -5.91 -21.85 8.02
C GLY A 159 -4.96 -22.84 7.34
N HIS A 160 -5.43 -23.52 6.33
CA HIS A 160 -4.67 -24.47 5.51
C HIS A 160 -3.99 -23.85 4.28
N LEU A 161 -4.24 -22.58 4.02
CA LEU A 161 -3.71 -21.86 2.86
C LEU A 161 -2.44 -21.08 3.22
N VAL A 162 -1.57 -20.94 2.22
CA VAL A 162 -0.31 -20.19 2.32
C VAL A 162 -0.27 -19.16 1.19
N TYR A 163 0.04 -17.92 1.54
CA TYR A 163 0.07 -16.80 0.61
C TYR A 163 1.41 -16.08 0.63
N ASN A 164 1.84 -15.66 -0.56
CA ASN A 164 2.87 -14.64 -0.70
C ASN A 164 2.21 -13.28 -0.49
N VAL A 165 2.67 -12.49 0.48
CA VAL A 165 1.97 -11.30 0.93
C VAL A 165 2.91 -10.12 1.12
N ALA A 166 2.45 -8.93 0.78
CA ALA A 166 3.03 -7.66 1.19
C ALA A 166 2.18 -7.06 2.31
N VAL A 167 2.82 -6.70 3.42
CA VAL A 167 2.15 -6.10 4.59
C VAL A 167 2.69 -4.68 4.79
N LEU A 168 1.80 -3.70 4.83
CA LEU A 168 2.12 -2.32 5.15
C LEU A 168 1.90 -2.07 6.64
N LEU A 169 2.95 -1.67 7.32
CA LEU A 169 2.98 -1.34 8.74
C LEU A 169 3.17 0.17 8.91
N GLY A 170 2.40 0.79 9.78
CA GLY A 170 2.41 2.23 10.02
C GLY A 170 3.24 2.65 11.22
N PRO A 171 3.51 3.97 11.36
CA PRO A 171 4.36 4.52 12.42
C PRO A 171 3.77 4.36 13.82
N GLU A 172 2.47 4.09 13.98
CA GLU A 172 1.88 3.74 15.27
C GLU A 172 2.04 2.25 15.62
N GLY A 173 2.65 1.45 14.72
CA GLY A 173 2.84 0.01 14.89
C GLY A 173 1.64 -0.84 14.49
N GLN A 174 0.69 -0.28 13.73
CA GLN A 174 -0.48 -1.00 13.24
C GLN A 174 -0.24 -1.57 11.83
N ILE A 175 -0.97 -2.60 11.48
CA ILE A 175 -1.10 -3.04 10.08
C ILE A 175 -2.06 -2.09 9.38
N VAL A 176 -1.55 -1.31 8.42
CA VAL A 176 -2.32 -0.36 7.61
C VAL A 176 -3.01 -1.06 6.45
N GLY A 177 -2.35 -2.07 5.88
CA GLY A 177 -2.88 -2.82 4.77
C GLY A 177 -2.11 -4.10 4.50
N LYS A 178 -2.75 -4.99 3.75
CA LYS A 178 -2.20 -6.28 3.34
C LYS A 178 -2.64 -6.60 1.91
N TYR A 179 -1.70 -7.06 1.09
CA TYR A 179 -1.96 -7.49 -0.27
C TYR A 179 -1.42 -8.91 -0.50
N ARG A 180 -2.29 -9.84 -0.87
CA ARG A 180 -1.93 -11.20 -1.27
C ARG A 180 -1.63 -11.23 -2.77
N LYS A 181 -0.47 -11.71 -3.13
CA LYS A 181 -0.03 -11.80 -4.54
C LYS A 181 -0.99 -12.69 -5.34
N VAL A 182 -1.53 -12.15 -6.41
CA VAL A 182 -2.51 -12.86 -7.28
C VAL A 182 -1.80 -13.70 -8.34
N CYS A 183 -0.79 -13.11 -9.01
CA CYS A 183 -0.04 -13.80 -10.07
C CYS A 183 1.21 -14.46 -9.48
N LEU A 184 1.13 -15.75 -9.19
CA LEU A 184 2.29 -16.53 -8.77
C LEU A 184 3.05 -17.06 -9.99
N PRO A 185 4.40 -17.14 -9.95
CA PRO A 185 5.16 -17.80 -10.99
C PRO A 185 4.74 -19.27 -11.06
N ARG A 186 4.61 -19.80 -12.26
CA ARG A 186 4.42 -21.24 -12.46
C ARG A 186 5.74 -21.93 -12.12
N SER A 187 5.69 -22.87 -11.20
CA SER A 187 6.80 -23.78 -10.87
C SER A 187 6.92 -24.89 -11.92
#